data_0e9411200bc1b499cb7391bfc5c6f263
#
_entry.id   0e9411200bc1b499cb7391bfc5c6f263
#
_cell.length_a   1.000
_cell.length_b   1.000
_cell.length_c   1.000
_cell.angle_alpha   90.00
_cell.angle_beta   90.00
_cell.angle_gamma   90.00
#
_symmetry.space_group_name_H-M   'P 1'
#
loop_
_entity.id
_entity.type
_entity.pdbx_description
1 polymer ?
#
loop_
_entity_poly.entity_id
_entity_poly.type
_entity_poly.pdbx_seq_one_letter_code
_entity_poly.pdbx_strand_id
1 'polypeptide(L)'
;MKKFIVNSDVPPEQLDVPSWITGVPKLLRNAKIENVRLKTAYCCTPDRKVIAEFEGPDKETVSNALKKVSMPFTVVMETTKID
;
A
#
# COMPACT_ATOMS: atom_id res chain seq x y z
N MET A 1 12.60 9.33 5.42
CA MET A 1 11.86 8.07 5.58
C MET A 1 12.23 7.11 4.47
N LYS A 2 12.14 5.83 4.76
CA LYS A 2 12.44 4.79 3.79
C LYS A 2 11.25 4.54 2.88
N LYS A 3 11.50 4.03 1.69
CA LYS A 3 10.47 3.70 0.72
C LYS A 3 10.34 2.19 0.58
N PHE A 4 9.10 1.74 0.44
CA PHE A 4 8.78 0.31 0.34
C PHE A 4 7.83 0.06 -0.81
N ILE A 5 8.10 -0.98 -1.58
CA ILE A 5 7.19 -1.46 -2.62
C ILE A 5 6.33 -2.56 -2.04
N VAL A 6 5.03 -2.44 -2.22
CA VAL A 6 4.03 -3.39 -1.72
C VAL A 6 3.27 -3.96 -2.90
N ASN A 7 3.20 -5.29 -2.96
CA ASN A 7 2.35 -5.99 -3.93
C ASN A 7 1.08 -6.42 -3.22
N SER A 8 -0.06 -6.13 -3.82
CA SER A 8 -1.35 -6.44 -3.23
C SER A 8 -2.28 -7.05 -4.27
N ASP A 9 -2.97 -8.12 -3.89
CA ASP A 9 -4.04 -8.70 -4.70
C ASP A 9 -5.36 -8.04 -4.28
N VAL A 10 -6.10 -7.51 -5.24
CA VAL A 10 -7.37 -6.85 -4.96
C VAL A 10 -8.43 -7.92 -4.67
N PRO A 11 -9.19 -7.79 -3.55
CA PRO A 11 -10.23 -8.77 -3.21
C PRO A 11 -11.25 -8.93 -4.36
N PRO A 12 -11.74 -10.16 -4.59
CA PRO A 12 -12.69 -10.39 -5.69
C PRO A 12 -13.97 -9.57 -5.59
N GLU A 13 -14.40 -9.22 -4.39
CA GLU A 13 -15.59 -8.41 -4.17
C GLU A 13 -15.40 -6.95 -4.52
N GLN A 14 -14.17 -6.49 -4.69
CA GLN A 14 -13.87 -5.11 -5.06
C GLN A 14 -13.92 -4.96 -6.58
N LEU A 15 -14.94 -4.30 -7.09
CA LEU A 15 -15.16 -4.16 -8.54
C LEU A 15 -14.31 -3.05 -9.16
N ASP A 16 -13.99 -2.01 -8.41
CA ASP A 16 -13.23 -0.86 -8.91
C ASP A 16 -11.84 -0.85 -8.28
N VAL A 17 -10.86 -1.39 -9.01
CA VAL A 17 -9.48 -1.51 -8.54
C VAL A 17 -8.84 -0.16 -8.24
N PRO A 18 -8.93 0.87 -9.11
CA PRO A 18 -8.38 2.18 -8.79
C PRO A 18 -8.98 2.81 -7.52
N SER A 19 -10.30 2.70 -7.35
CA SER A 19 -10.95 3.25 -6.15
C SER A 19 -10.49 2.56 -4.88
N TRP A 20 -10.20 1.27 -4.96
CA TRP A 20 -9.74 0.51 -3.81
C TRP A 20 -8.43 1.07 -3.25
N ILE A 21 -7.45 1.33 -4.12
CA ILE A 21 -6.14 1.83 -3.66
C ILE A 21 -6.21 3.32 -3.29
N THR A 22 -7.01 4.12 -3.97
CA THR A 22 -7.11 5.54 -3.66
C THR A 22 -7.79 5.81 -2.32
N GLY A 23 -8.51 4.83 -1.78
CA GLY A 23 -9.11 4.93 -0.45
C GLY A 23 -8.13 4.70 0.70
N VAL A 24 -6.95 4.14 0.43
CA VAL A 24 -5.98 3.80 1.48
C VAL A 24 -5.51 5.01 2.29
N PRO A 25 -5.17 6.17 1.68
CA PRO A 25 -4.78 7.34 2.47
C PRO A 25 -5.83 7.77 3.50
N LYS A 26 -7.11 7.67 3.14
CA LYS A 26 -8.19 7.99 4.08
C LYS A 26 -8.25 6.99 5.23
N LEU A 27 -8.06 5.71 4.93
CA LEU A 27 -8.03 4.67 5.96
C LEU A 27 -6.88 4.88 6.93
N LEU A 28 -5.71 5.26 6.43
CA LEU A 28 -4.56 5.55 7.26
C LEU A 28 -4.85 6.74 8.19
N ARG A 29 -5.47 7.81 7.67
CA ARG A 29 -5.84 8.96 8.49
C ARG A 29 -6.85 8.59 9.57
N ASN A 30 -7.86 7.82 9.20
CA ASN A 30 -8.91 7.40 10.15
C ASN A 30 -8.34 6.51 11.26
N ALA A 31 -7.30 5.74 10.96
CA ALA A 31 -6.62 4.91 11.94
C ALA A 31 -5.55 5.68 12.73
N LYS A 32 -5.39 6.99 12.46
CA LYS A 32 -4.39 7.87 13.09
C LYS A 32 -2.97 7.41 12.83
N ILE A 33 -2.74 6.83 11.67
CA ILE A 33 -1.40 6.43 11.23
C ILE A 33 -0.80 7.58 10.44
N GLU A 34 0.17 8.26 11.02
CA GLU A 34 0.76 9.46 10.44
C GLU A 34 2.15 9.23 9.85
N ASN A 35 2.80 8.14 10.23
CA ASN A 35 4.18 7.86 9.82
C ASN A 35 4.29 6.90 8.63
N VAL A 36 3.17 6.56 8.01
CA VAL A 36 3.14 5.75 6.79
C VAL A 36 2.31 6.48 5.75
N ARG A 37 2.87 6.63 4.54
CA ARG A 37 2.21 7.36 3.46
C ARG A 37 2.23 6.57 2.17
N LEU A 38 1.13 6.60 1.45
CA LEU A 38 1.07 6.12 0.07
C LEU A 38 1.63 7.21 -0.84
N LYS A 39 2.69 6.90 -1.58
CA LYS A 39 3.35 7.86 -2.48
C LYS A 39 2.86 7.70 -3.91
N THR A 40 2.78 6.47 -4.38
CA THR A 40 2.39 6.19 -5.76
C THR A 40 1.82 4.79 -5.83
N ALA A 41 0.98 4.53 -6.85
CA ALA A 41 0.41 3.21 -7.05
C ALA A 41 0.16 2.96 -8.52
N TYR A 42 0.35 1.70 -8.93
CA TYR A 42 0.04 1.23 -10.27
C TYR A 42 -1.00 0.13 -10.16
N CYS A 43 -2.10 0.28 -10.91
CA CYS A 43 -3.18 -0.70 -10.91
C CYS A 43 -3.11 -1.52 -12.18
N CYS A 44 -3.04 -2.84 -12.01
CA CYS A 44 -3.10 -3.80 -13.11
C CYS A 44 -4.49 -4.40 -13.11
N THR A 45 -5.44 -3.70 -13.74
CA THR A 45 -6.85 -4.06 -13.68
C THR A 45 -7.16 -5.46 -14.21
N PRO A 46 -6.62 -5.89 -15.37
CA PRO A 46 -6.88 -7.24 -15.85
C PRO A 46 -6.43 -8.33 -14.88
N ASP A 47 -5.33 -8.11 -14.17
CA ASP A 47 -4.77 -9.07 -13.22
C ASP A 47 -5.26 -8.85 -11.79
N ARG A 48 -6.06 -7.80 -11.56
CA ARG A 48 -6.58 -7.42 -10.25
C ARG A 48 -5.48 -7.29 -9.21
N LYS A 49 -4.40 -6.59 -9.58
CA LYS A 49 -3.24 -6.38 -8.72
C LYS A 49 -2.91 -4.90 -8.60
N VAL A 50 -2.31 -4.55 -7.48
CA VAL A 50 -1.81 -3.21 -7.23
C VAL A 50 -0.36 -3.31 -6.78
N ILE A 51 0.49 -2.47 -7.39
CA ILE A 51 1.86 -2.27 -6.95
C ILE A 51 1.93 -0.85 -6.41
N ALA A 52 2.22 -0.69 -5.13
CA ALA A 52 2.18 0.60 -4.47
C ALA A 52 3.53 0.92 -3.81
N GLU A 53 3.88 2.21 -3.80
CA GLU A 53 5.04 2.69 -3.07
C GLU A 53 4.57 3.43 -1.83
N PHE A 54 5.04 2.98 -0.67
CA PHE A 54 4.76 3.61 0.61
C PHE A 54 6.04 4.18 1.21
N GLU A 55 5.89 5.22 2.00
CA GLU A 55 6.94 5.79 2.83
C GLU A 55 6.69 5.47 4.28
N GLY A 56 7.75 5.07 5.01
CA GLY A 56 7.64 4.78 6.43
C GLY A 56 9.02 4.67 7.07
N PRO A 57 9.07 4.55 8.42
CA PRO A 57 10.35 4.48 9.13
C PRO A 57 11.06 3.14 8.96
N ASP A 58 10.30 2.04 8.87
CA ASP A 58 10.85 0.69 8.68
C ASP A 58 9.78 -0.25 8.12
N LYS A 59 10.23 -1.41 7.69
CA LYS A 59 9.36 -2.43 7.07
C LYS A 59 8.27 -2.91 8.02
N GLU A 60 8.60 -3.12 9.28
CA GLU A 60 7.63 -3.62 10.26
C GLU A 60 6.51 -2.62 10.48
N THR A 61 6.84 -1.34 10.61
CA THR A 61 5.84 -0.28 10.79
C THR A 61 4.90 -0.20 9.59
N VAL A 62 5.44 -0.27 8.38
CA VAL A 62 4.62 -0.24 7.16
C VAL A 62 3.72 -1.48 7.12
N SER A 63 4.26 -2.67 7.37
CA SER A 63 3.47 -3.91 7.35
C SER A 63 2.34 -3.87 8.38
N ASN A 64 2.62 -3.39 9.59
CA ASN A 64 1.61 -3.30 10.65
C ASN A 64 0.52 -2.28 10.29
N ALA A 65 0.89 -1.16 9.69
CA ALA A 65 -0.08 -0.16 9.24
C ALA A 65 -1.02 -0.74 8.20
N LEU A 66 -0.50 -1.49 7.22
CA LEU A 66 -1.32 -2.11 6.18
C LEU A 66 -2.27 -3.15 6.77
N LYS A 67 -1.80 -3.95 7.74
CA LYS A 67 -2.66 -4.91 8.45
C LYS A 67 -3.77 -4.20 9.20
N LYS A 68 -3.45 -3.09 9.84
CA LYS A 68 -4.43 -2.34 10.64
C LYS A 68 -5.56 -1.77 9.79
N VAL A 69 -5.29 -1.39 8.56
CA VAL A 69 -6.31 -0.88 7.64
C VAL A 69 -6.88 -2.00 6.74
N SER A 70 -6.54 -3.24 7.05
CA SER A 70 -7.06 -4.42 6.34
C SER A 70 -6.71 -4.44 4.84
N MET A 71 -5.58 -3.87 4.47
CA MET A 71 -5.10 -3.95 3.10
C MET A 71 -4.38 -5.28 2.89
N PRO A 72 -4.86 -6.16 2.02
CA PRO A 72 -4.13 -7.40 1.73
C PRO A 72 -2.85 -7.08 0.97
N PHE A 73 -1.77 -7.73 1.34
CA PHE A 73 -0.50 -7.61 0.65
C PHE A 73 0.28 -8.92 0.71
N THR A 74 1.06 -9.19 -0.32
CA THR A 74 1.86 -10.41 -0.39
C THR A 74 3.33 -10.16 -0.07
N VAL A 75 3.85 -9.00 -0.44
CA VAL A 75 5.25 -8.66 -0.28
C VAL A 75 5.39 -7.19 0.11
N VAL A 76 6.28 -6.92 1.08
CA VAL A 76 6.75 -5.57 1.39
C VAL A 76 8.26 -5.57 1.25
N MET A 77 8.79 -4.75 0.35
CA MET A 77 10.22 -4.69 0.07
C MET A 77 10.74 -3.27 0.23
N GLU A 78 11.83 -3.10 0.97
CA GLU A 78 12.52 -1.82 1.04
C GLU A 78 13.20 -1.55 -0.29
N THR A 79 13.10 -0.31 -0.78
CA THR A 79 13.68 0.08 -2.06
C THR A 79 14.83 1.06 -1.86
N THR A 80 15.82 0.98 -2.75
CA THR A 80 16.90 1.95 -2.84
C THR A 80 16.90 2.53 -4.23
N LYS A 81 16.86 3.86 -4.32
CA LYS A 81 16.91 4.52 -5.62
C LYS A 81 18.31 4.35 -6.23
N ILE A 82 18.33 3.94 -7.48
CA ILE A 82 19.58 3.81 -8.26
C ILE A 82 19.54 4.85 -9.34
N ASP A 83 20.51 5.75 -9.32
CA ASP A 83 20.64 6.82 -10.32
C ASP A 83 21.55 6.40 -11.48
#